data_839dba7f46c52b7dd945c068a9592994
#
_entry.id   839dba7f46c52b7dd945c068a9592994
#
_cell.length_a   1.000
_cell.length_b   1.000
_cell.length_c   1.000
_cell.angle_alpha   90.00
_cell.angle_beta   90.00
_cell.angle_gamma   90.00
#
_symmetry.space_group_name_H-M   'P 1'
#
loop_
_entity.id
_entity.type
_entity.pdbx_description
1 polymer ?
#
loop_
_entity_poly.entity_id
_entity_poly.type
_entity_poly.pdbx_seq_one_letter_code
_entity_poly.pdbx_strand_id
1 'polypeptide(L)'
;MQTKKQKEWLLRYGNDVTCMDAIHKTVKYGFPCFFLVVRTSIGIGRVVGTIIPQYENEELITEGLSILTKWNPDWKPRFFMMDKSAAELGAVAAVHPQCFRLLCDFHRAQAVERWVNKGTNGVHPTDKALVTDAFRRLAYATTGKHIS
;
A
#
# COMPACT_ATOMS: atom_id res chain seq x y z
N MET A 1 5.17 6.61 15.11
CA MET A 1 5.93 5.88 16.16
C MET A 1 6.95 4.96 15.51
N GLN A 2 8.16 4.90 16.08
CA GLN A 2 9.21 4.03 15.54
C GLN A 2 10.20 3.66 16.66
N THR A 3 10.52 2.38 16.80
CA THR A 3 11.55 1.88 17.72
C THR A 3 12.93 1.85 17.06
N LYS A 4 13.99 1.71 17.85
CA LYS A 4 15.37 1.60 17.33
C LYS A 4 15.50 0.43 16.33
N LYS A 5 14.92 -0.73 16.65
CA LYS A 5 14.96 -1.91 15.78
C LYS A 5 14.19 -1.71 14.47
N GLN A 6 13.05 -1.02 14.51
CA GLN A 6 12.29 -0.66 13.31
C GLN A 6 13.09 0.30 12.41
N LYS A 7 13.81 1.26 13.01
CA LYS A 7 14.71 2.15 12.25
C LYS A 7 15.82 1.37 11.53
N GLU A 8 16.47 0.42 12.21
CA GLU A 8 17.49 -0.44 11.60
C GLU A 8 16.93 -1.22 10.39
N TRP A 9 15.75 -1.81 10.52
CA TRP A 9 15.09 -2.53 9.42
C TRP A 9 14.68 -1.60 8.27
N LEU A 10 14.17 -0.41 8.59
CA LEU A 10 13.80 0.57 7.57
C LEU A 10 15.00 0.97 6.72
N LEU A 11 16.13 1.30 7.35
CA LEU A 11 17.35 1.69 6.64
C LEU A 11 17.97 0.53 5.85
N ARG A 12 17.83 -0.70 6.34
CA ARG A 12 18.38 -1.88 5.68
C ARG A 12 17.57 -2.35 4.47
N TYR A 13 16.25 -2.26 4.53
CA TYR A 13 15.35 -2.88 3.54
C TYR A 13 14.40 -1.88 2.88
N GLY A 14 14.16 -0.71 3.46
CA GLY A 14 13.13 0.22 3.01
C GLY A 14 13.50 1.04 1.77
N ASN A 15 14.78 1.10 1.42
CA ASN A 15 15.21 1.90 0.26
C ASN A 15 14.89 1.24 -1.08
N ASP A 16 14.68 -0.08 -1.12
CA ASP A 16 14.19 -0.73 -2.33
C ASP A 16 12.66 -0.60 -2.43
N VAL A 17 11.94 -1.26 -1.54
CA VAL A 17 10.47 -1.21 -1.49
C VAL A 17 10.00 -0.98 -0.05
N THR A 18 9.21 0.07 0.15
CA THR A 18 8.42 0.24 1.38
C THR A 18 6.95 0.08 1.05
N CYS A 19 6.23 -0.71 1.84
CA CYS A 19 4.78 -0.86 1.73
C CYS A 19 4.11 -0.02 2.83
N MET A 20 2.93 0.53 2.53
CA MET A 20 2.03 1.14 3.50
C MET A 20 0.68 0.43 3.45
N ASP A 21 0.16 0.11 4.61
CA ASP A 21 -1.12 -0.56 4.77
C ASP A 21 -1.93 0.10 5.88
N ALA A 22 -3.19 0.39 5.61
CA ALA A 22 -4.10 1.03 6.54
C ALA A 22 -4.99 -0.01 7.23
N ILE A 23 -5.02 0.03 8.55
CA ILE A 23 -5.95 -0.77 9.34
C ILE A 23 -6.93 0.16 10.06
N HIS A 24 -8.21 -0.08 9.82
CA HIS A 24 -9.29 0.71 10.42
C HIS A 24 -9.88 0.00 11.64
N LYS A 25 -10.37 0.79 12.60
CA LYS A 25 -11.11 0.29 13.80
C LYS A 25 -10.32 -0.65 14.72
N THR A 26 -8.99 -0.65 14.66
CA THR A 26 -8.14 -1.52 15.47
C THR A 26 -7.81 -0.90 16.83
N VAL A 27 -7.78 0.42 16.91
CA VAL A 27 -7.54 1.14 18.17
C VAL A 27 -8.86 1.50 18.85
N LYS A 28 -8.85 1.58 20.20
CA LYS A 28 -10.03 1.82 21.04
C LYS A 28 -10.91 3.00 20.59
N TYR A 29 -10.31 4.02 19.98
CA TYR A 29 -11.01 5.22 19.55
C TYR A 29 -11.34 5.26 18.05
N GLY A 30 -11.13 4.15 17.33
CA GLY A 30 -11.46 4.04 15.91
C GLY A 30 -10.56 4.83 14.96
N PHE A 31 -9.42 5.35 15.42
CA PHE A 31 -8.47 6.05 14.57
C PHE A 31 -7.89 5.13 13.51
N PRO A 32 -7.64 5.61 12.27
CA PRO A 32 -6.91 4.85 11.28
C PRO A 32 -5.46 4.65 11.74
N CYS A 33 -4.91 3.48 11.43
CA CYS A 33 -3.53 3.15 11.77
C CYS A 33 -2.82 2.70 10.49
N PHE A 34 -1.79 3.44 10.10
CA PHE A 34 -0.97 3.13 8.93
C PHE A 34 0.32 2.47 9.39
N PHE A 35 0.58 1.29 8.86
CA PHE A 35 1.82 0.57 9.06
C PHE A 35 2.73 0.70 7.84
N LEU A 36 3.97 1.12 8.08
CA LEU A 36 5.03 0.98 7.09
C LEU A 36 5.69 -0.39 7.28
N VAL A 37 5.75 -1.14 6.20
CA VAL A 37 6.24 -2.51 6.18
C VAL A 37 7.34 -2.65 5.15
N VAL A 38 8.40 -3.34 5.51
CA VAL A 38 9.46 -3.74 4.59
C VAL A 38 9.55 -5.27 4.53
N ARG A 39 10.01 -5.79 3.39
CA ARG A 39 10.26 -7.22 3.24
C ARG A 39 11.73 -7.50 3.49
N THR A 40 12.02 -8.39 4.43
CA THR A 40 13.40 -8.82 4.73
C THR A 40 13.93 -9.77 3.66
N SER A 41 15.23 -10.01 3.65
CA SER A 41 15.90 -10.94 2.73
C SER A 41 15.34 -12.38 2.76
N ILE A 42 14.75 -12.79 3.87
CA ILE A 42 14.08 -14.10 4.04
C ILE A 42 12.56 -14.05 3.72
N GLY A 43 12.09 -12.96 3.12
CA GLY A 43 10.71 -12.82 2.67
C GLY A 43 9.68 -12.47 3.75
N ILE A 44 10.11 -12.23 5.00
CA ILE A 44 9.19 -11.90 6.11
C ILE A 44 8.94 -10.37 6.11
N GLY A 45 7.65 -9.98 6.20
CA GLY A 45 7.26 -8.60 6.41
C GLY A 45 7.59 -8.12 7.83
N ARG A 46 8.14 -6.91 7.95
CA ARG A 46 8.44 -6.27 9.24
C ARG A 46 7.85 -4.87 9.26
N VAL A 47 7.10 -4.56 10.31
CA VAL A 47 6.62 -3.20 10.56
C VAL A 47 7.82 -2.34 10.98
N VAL A 48 8.05 -1.26 10.23
CA VAL A 48 9.20 -0.36 10.42
C VAL A 48 8.80 1.04 10.85
N GLY A 49 7.52 1.36 10.83
CA GLY A 49 6.97 2.62 11.31
C GLY A 49 5.45 2.51 11.43
N THR A 50 4.90 3.36 12.30
CA THR A 50 3.44 3.43 12.52
C THR A 50 3.03 4.90 12.59
N ILE A 51 1.99 5.26 11.84
CA ILE A 51 1.35 6.56 11.83
C ILE A 51 -0.09 6.36 12.32
N ILE A 52 -0.53 7.13 13.31
CA ILE A 52 -1.90 7.09 13.84
C ILE A 52 -2.45 8.52 13.75
N PRO A 53 -2.99 8.92 12.59
CA PRO A 53 -3.62 10.22 12.45
C PRO A 53 -5.02 10.21 13.04
N GLN A 54 -5.56 11.38 13.32
CA GLN A 54 -6.94 11.52 13.78
C GLN A 54 -7.96 11.14 12.70
N TYR A 55 -7.64 11.47 11.46
CA TYR A 55 -8.45 11.17 10.27
C TYR A 55 -7.57 10.63 9.15
N GLU A 56 -8.20 9.88 8.23
CA GLU A 56 -7.56 9.45 6.99
C GLU A 56 -7.69 10.57 5.94
N ASN A 57 -6.71 11.48 5.93
CA ASN A 57 -6.58 12.49 4.90
C ASN A 57 -5.12 12.67 4.49
N GLU A 58 -4.90 13.27 3.32
CA GLU A 58 -3.58 13.46 2.73
C GLU A 58 -2.65 14.28 3.64
N GLU A 59 -3.16 15.33 4.28
CA GLU A 59 -2.39 16.25 5.12
C GLU A 59 -1.77 15.53 6.32
N LEU A 60 -2.57 14.80 7.09
CA LEU A 60 -2.11 14.10 8.29
C LEU A 60 -1.20 12.90 7.97
N ILE A 61 -1.46 12.20 6.85
CA ILE A 61 -0.56 11.15 6.38
C ILE A 61 0.78 11.75 5.94
N THR A 62 0.76 12.88 5.23
CA THR A 62 1.96 13.63 4.81
C THR A 62 2.78 14.08 6.03
N GLU A 63 2.13 14.61 7.06
CA GLU A 63 2.79 14.99 8.31
C GLU A 63 3.49 13.79 8.95
N GLY A 64 2.77 12.68 9.11
CA GLY A 64 3.32 11.46 9.69
C GLY A 64 4.50 10.88 8.91
N LEU A 65 4.41 10.84 7.57
CA LEU A 65 5.51 10.42 6.70
C LEU A 65 6.71 11.38 6.79
N SER A 66 6.45 12.69 6.83
CA SER A 66 7.49 13.72 6.96
C SER A 66 8.27 13.58 8.26
N ILE A 67 7.58 13.29 9.36
CA ILE A 67 8.22 13.02 10.66
C ILE A 67 9.13 11.78 10.58
N LEU A 68 8.62 10.68 10.00
CA LEU A 68 9.41 9.46 9.84
C LEU A 68 10.62 9.66 8.93
N THR A 69 10.48 10.45 7.87
CA THR A 69 11.58 10.81 6.97
C THR A 69 12.65 11.67 7.68
N LYS A 70 12.23 12.63 8.50
CA LYS A 70 13.15 13.42 9.33
C LYS A 70 13.93 12.56 10.33
N TRP A 71 13.30 11.55 10.91
CA TRP A 71 13.98 10.59 11.80
C TRP A 71 14.94 9.65 11.07
N ASN A 72 14.74 9.48 9.77
CA ASN A 72 15.49 8.56 8.92
C ASN A 72 15.93 9.25 7.62
N PRO A 73 16.88 10.19 7.65
CA PRO A 73 17.25 11.00 6.49
C PRO A 73 17.85 10.19 5.33
N ASP A 74 18.36 9.00 5.61
CA ASP A 74 18.90 8.07 4.61
C ASP A 74 17.83 7.13 4.02
N TRP A 75 16.59 7.22 4.49
CA TRP A 75 15.48 6.46 3.93
C TRP A 75 14.92 7.19 2.69
N LYS A 76 15.22 6.62 1.53
CA LYS A 76 14.85 7.14 0.20
C LYS A 76 14.30 5.99 -0.63
N PRO A 77 13.04 5.58 -0.43
CA PRO A 77 12.47 4.42 -1.10
C PRO A 77 12.42 4.63 -2.62
N ARG A 78 12.89 3.64 -3.38
CA ARG A 78 12.76 3.62 -4.83
C ARG A 78 11.32 3.34 -5.23
N PHE A 79 10.69 2.39 -4.54
CA PHE A 79 9.28 2.02 -4.74
C PHE A 79 8.51 2.14 -3.44
N PHE A 80 7.30 2.67 -3.55
CA PHE A 80 6.36 2.72 -2.43
C PHE A 80 5.05 2.03 -2.85
N MET A 81 4.71 0.93 -2.18
CA MET A 81 3.52 0.13 -2.48
C MET A 81 2.42 0.46 -1.47
N MET A 82 1.21 0.76 -1.95
CA MET A 82 0.07 1.13 -1.12
C MET A 82 -1.25 0.71 -1.77
N ASP A 83 -2.35 0.89 -1.07
CA ASP A 83 -3.68 0.73 -1.66
C ASP A 83 -4.01 1.91 -2.60
N LYS A 84 -5.09 1.80 -3.33
CA LYS A 84 -5.61 2.86 -4.23
C LYS A 84 -6.37 3.93 -3.40
N SER A 85 -5.70 4.54 -2.45
CA SER A 85 -6.20 5.69 -1.70
C SER A 85 -5.59 6.97 -2.27
N ALA A 86 -6.43 7.93 -2.67
CA ALA A 86 -5.94 9.22 -3.17
C ALA A 86 -5.12 9.97 -2.11
N ALA A 87 -5.52 9.88 -0.85
CA ALA A 87 -4.82 10.49 0.28
C ALA A 87 -3.42 9.89 0.50
N GLU A 88 -3.30 8.55 0.41
CA GLU A 88 -1.99 7.88 0.52
C GLU A 88 -1.09 8.22 -0.66
N LEU A 89 -1.63 8.16 -1.88
CA LEU A 89 -0.88 8.49 -3.10
C LEU A 89 -0.37 9.93 -3.10
N GLY A 90 -1.21 10.89 -2.67
CA GLY A 90 -0.85 12.30 -2.54
C GLY A 90 0.23 12.52 -1.48
N ALA A 91 0.07 11.91 -0.31
CA ALA A 91 1.03 12.02 0.79
C ALA A 91 2.42 11.48 0.42
N VAL A 92 2.48 10.30 -0.22
CA VAL A 92 3.75 9.74 -0.70
C VAL A 92 4.37 10.60 -1.80
N ALA A 93 3.55 11.15 -2.72
CA ALA A 93 4.04 12.07 -3.75
C ALA A 93 4.65 13.35 -3.17
N ALA A 94 4.05 13.89 -2.11
CA ALA A 94 4.54 15.09 -1.45
C ALA A 94 5.87 14.86 -0.70
N VAL A 95 6.01 13.72 0.01
CA VAL A 95 7.19 13.45 0.85
C VAL A 95 8.33 12.80 0.07
N HIS A 96 8.01 11.91 -0.87
CA HIS A 96 8.97 11.17 -1.69
C HIS A 96 8.67 11.35 -3.19
N PRO A 97 8.85 12.55 -3.76
CA PRO A 97 8.45 12.86 -5.15
C PRO A 97 9.18 12.02 -6.20
N GLN A 98 10.38 11.52 -5.89
CA GLN A 98 11.19 10.68 -6.79
C GLN A 98 10.85 9.18 -6.71
N CYS A 99 9.94 8.81 -5.79
CA CYS A 99 9.57 7.43 -5.56
C CYS A 99 8.54 6.96 -6.61
N PHE A 100 8.71 5.76 -7.15
CA PHE A 100 7.69 5.11 -7.95
C PHE A 100 6.59 4.55 -7.03
N ARG A 101 5.35 4.97 -7.28
CA ARG A 101 4.17 4.52 -6.51
C ARG A 101 3.56 3.30 -7.18
N LEU A 102 3.45 2.22 -6.43
CA LEU A 102 2.91 0.94 -6.86
C LEU A 102 1.59 0.65 -6.13
N LEU A 103 0.62 0.12 -6.84
CA LEU A 103 -0.60 -0.39 -6.22
C LEU A 103 -0.34 -1.79 -5.65
N CYS A 104 -0.86 -2.03 -4.45
CA CYS A 104 -0.79 -3.34 -3.81
C CYS A 104 -1.63 -4.35 -4.60
N ASP A 105 -1.00 -5.40 -5.09
CA ASP A 105 -1.66 -6.45 -5.88
C ASP A 105 -2.70 -7.21 -5.08
N PHE A 106 -2.46 -7.43 -3.80
CA PHE A 106 -3.42 -8.06 -2.90
C PHE A 106 -4.73 -7.24 -2.80
N HIS A 107 -4.63 -5.93 -2.57
CA HIS A 107 -5.80 -5.05 -2.48
C HIS A 107 -6.52 -4.94 -3.82
N ARG A 108 -5.78 -4.93 -4.93
CA ARG A 108 -6.35 -4.97 -6.29
C ARG A 108 -7.17 -6.26 -6.50
N ALA A 109 -6.58 -7.41 -6.19
CA ALA A 109 -7.26 -8.70 -6.35
C ALA A 109 -8.51 -8.79 -5.47
N GLN A 110 -8.42 -8.34 -4.22
CA GLN A 110 -9.55 -8.29 -3.29
C GLN A 110 -10.67 -7.33 -3.75
N ALA A 111 -10.30 -6.20 -4.38
CA ALA A 111 -11.28 -5.27 -4.95
C ALA A 111 -12.03 -5.90 -6.13
N VAL A 112 -11.33 -6.62 -7.01
CA VAL A 112 -11.95 -7.37 -8.13
C VAL A 112 -12.89 -8.44 -7.59
N GLU A 113 -12.45 -9.23 -6.60
CA GLU A 113 -13.26 -10.27 -5.99
C GLU A 113 -14.55 -9.70 -5.36
N ARG A 114 -14.44 -8.61 -4.61
CA ARG A 114 -15.61 -7.91 -4.04
C ARG A 114 -16.55 -7.40 -5.13
N TRP A 115 -16.03 -6.84 -6.22
CA TRP A 115 -16.82 -6.35 -7.33
C TRP A 115 -17.56 -7.48 -8.05
N VAL A 116 -16.88 -8.58 -8.36
CA VAL A 116 -17.46 -9.76 -9.03
C VAL A 116 -18.55 -10.41 -8.17
N ASN A 117 -18.39 -10.41 -6.85
CA ASN A 117 -19.34 -11.02 -5.91
C ASN A 117 -20.53 -10.10 -5.55
N LYS A 118 -20.49 -8.82 -5.92
CA LYS A 118 -21.58 -7.88 -5.64
C LYS A 118 -22.75 -8.16 -6.59
N GLY A 119 -23.89 -8.56 -6.04
CA GLY A 119 -25.09 -8.95 -6.82
C GLY A 119 -25.58 -7.88 -7.80
N THR A 120 -25.43 -6.58 -7.45
CA THR A 120 -25.82 -5.45 -8.31
C THR A 120 -24.99 -5.33 -9.60
N ASN A 121 -23.83 -5.99 -9.69
CA ASN A 121 -22.99 -5.96 -10.89
C ASN A 121 -23.36 -7.02 -11.93
N GLY A 122 -24.33 -7.89 -11.63
CA GLY A 122 -24.92 -8.80 -12.60
C GLY A 122 -24.00 -9.90 -13.12
N VAL A 123 -22.88 -10.20 -12.45
CA VAL A 123 -21.99 -11.28 -12.86
C VAL A 123 -22.62 -12.62 -12.47
N HIS A 124 -22.91 -13.45 -13.49
CA HIS A 124 -23.46 -14.78 -13.23
C HIS A 124 -22.45 -15.66 -12.49
N PRO A 125 -22.88 -16.53 -11.55
CA PRO A 125 -21.96 -17.39 -10.77
C PRO A 125 -20.98 -18.20 -11.61
N THR A 126 -21.39 -18.71 -12.78
CA THR A 126 -20.52 -19.45 -13.71
C THR A 126 -19.42 -18.62 -14.35
N ASP A 127 -19.61 -17.30 -14.45
CA ASP A 127 -18.70 -16.40 -15.16
C ASP A 127 -17.71 -15.68 -14.24
N LYS A 128 -17.91 -15.79 -12.91
CA LYS A 128 -17.07 -15.11 -11.91
C LYS A 128 -15.58 -15.44 -12.06
N ALA A 129 -15.27 -16.72 -12.27
CA ALA A 129 -13.88 -17.17 -12.45
C ALA A 129 -13.26 -16.59 -13.73
N LEU A 130 -14.03 -16.55 -14.82
CA LEU A 130 -13.58 -15.99 -16.10
C LEU A 130 -13.29 -14.50 -15.99
N VAL A 131 -14.20 -13.76 -15.37
CA VAL A 131 -14.07 -12.31 -15.15
C VAL A 131 -12.85 -12.02 -14.27
N THR A 132 -12.68 -12.76 -13.18
CA THR A 132 -11.51 -12.60 -12.27
C THR A 132 -10.19 -12.89 -13.00
N ASP A 133 -10.14 -13.94 -13.84
CA ASP A 133 -8.94 -14.26 -14.62
C ASP A 133 -8.64 -13.19 -15.68
N ALA A 134 -9.66 -12.63 -16.33
CA ALA A 134 -9.49 -11.54 -17.29
C ALA A 134 -8.85 -10.30 -16.62
N PHE A 135 -9.32 -9.90 -15.44
CA PHE A 135 -8.70 -8.82 -14.66
C PHE A 135 -7.27 -9.14 -14.27
N ARG A 136 -6.99 -10.38 -13.87
CA ARG A 136 -5.62 -10.80 -13.56
C ARG A 136 -4.70 -10.68 -14.76
N ARG A 137 -5.12 -11.16 -15.93
CA ARG A 137 -4.35 -11.05 -17.18
C ARG A 137 -4.06 -9.61 -17.56
N LEU A 138 -5.05 -8.73 -17.44
CA LEU A 138 -4.87 -7.29 -17.68
C LEU A 138 -3.83 -6.67 -16.76
N ALA A 139 -3.86 -7.01 -15.47
CA ALA A 139 -2.93 -6.48 -14.49
C ALA A 139 -1.47 -6.88 -14.73
N TYR A 140 -1.25 -8.07 -15.29
CA TYR A 140 0.09 -8.59 -15.59
C TYR A 140 0.47 -8.48 -17.05
N ALA A 141 -0.35 -7.83 -17.89
CA ALA A 141 -0.02 -7.58 -19.28
C ALA A 141 1.19 -6.63 -19.38
N THR A 142 2.28 -7.08 -19.98
CA THR A 142 3.51 -6.31 -20.11
C THR A 142 3.49 -5.39 -21.34
N THR A 143 2.58 -5.62 -22.29
CA THR A 143 2.37 -4.76 -23.47
C THR A 143 0.92 -4.82 -23.91
N GLY A 144 0.36 -3.71 -24.38
CA GLY A 144 -1.01 -3.61 -24.89
C GLY A 144 -1.31 -4.47 -26.14
N LYS A 145 -0.35 -5.28 -26.63
CA LYS A 145 -0.51 -6.19 -27.77
C LYS A 145 -1.11 -7.56 -27.40
N HIS A 146 -1.31 -7.84 -26.13
CA HIS A 146 -1.85 -9.12 -25.66
C HIS A 146 -3.29 -9.06 -25.16
N ILE A 147 -3.99 -7.96 -25.42
CA ILE A 147 -5.44 -7.85 -25.19
C ILE A 147 -6.14 -8.16 -26.50
N SER A 148 -6.23 -9.41 -26.84
CA SER A 148 -7.10 -9.94 -27.88
C SER A 148 -7.99 -11.01 -27.31
#